data_c3b4ea8464d48e9c84c806e52076f153
#
_entry.id   c3b4ea8464d48e9c84c806e52076f153
#
_cell.length_a   1.000
_cell.length_b   1.000
_cell.length_c   1.000
_cell.angle_alpha   90.00
_cell.angle_beta   90.00
_cell.angle_gamma   90.00
#
_symmetry.space_group_name_H-M   'P 1'
#
loop_
_entity.id
_entity.type
_entity.pdbx_description
1 polymer ?
#
loop_
_entity_poly.entity_id
_entity_poly.type
_entity_poly.pdbx_seq_one_letter_code
_entity_poly.pdbx_strand_id
1 'polypeptide(L)'
;AEMRDLLFYKNASNGDPYKEQLLRELAKEAGGLDQAFQAAFGPQAGKFFAKTKASSPMGRRQFLSSLAAGAALITVACSNQNKPAKQPIDDTPINVNNLEKQTLRVGFIPITCASPIIMAEPMGFYNKFGMDVKVVKMPSWGAVRDSAIAGELDAYHMLAPMPISMTLGLGTAPFSVKLASIENINGQAITVANRHKGKVNGPADMKGFVFGVPFPYSMHNLLLRYYLAKGGVDPDKDVQIRPVPPPDSIAQLVAGDIDAYLMPDPFNQRAVYEDAGFIHLLTKELWPGHPCCAFAAGEPWIKEHPETFRALNKSIIDAAAYVSTPSNRKEVAKAISGRGFLNQPTEVVEAVLTGKFEDGLGKTQNVPDRID
;
A
#
# COMPACT_ATOMS: atom_id res chain seq x y z
N ALA A 1 -5.04 33.04 15.50
CA ALA A 1 -5.08 31.57 15.51
C ALA A 1 -6.32 31.08 14.75
N GLU A 2 -7.49 31.50 15.14
CA GLU A 2 -8.78 30.99 14.63
C GLU A 2 -8.97 31.13 13.12
N MET A 3 -8.62 32.30 12.53
CA MET A 3 -8.72 32.49 11.07
C MET A 3 -7.70 31.68 10.29
N ARG A 4 -6.51 31.47 10.83
CA ARG A 4 -5.48 30.58 10.25
C ARG A 4 -5.96 29.13 10.20
N ASP A 5 -6.52 28.67 11.30
CA ASP A 5 -7.00 27.29 11.46
C ASP A 5 -8.21 27.04 10.55
N LEU A 6 -9.10 28.02 10.44
CA LEU A 6 -10.24 27.97 9.51
C LEU A 6 -9.79 27.84 8.05
N LEU A 7 -8.80 28.62 7.62
CA LEU A 7 -8.23 28.57 6.28
C LEU A 7 -7.51 27.24 6.01
N PHE A 8 -6.81 26.70 7.03
CA PHE A 8 -6.17 25.38 6.93
C PHE A 8 -7.21 24.30 6.66
N TYR A 9 -8.24 24.17 7.50
CA TYR A 9 -9.26 23.13 7.35
C TYR A 9 -10.00 23.24 6.02
N LYS A 10 -10.40 24.44 5.61
CA LYS A 10 -11.08 24.66 4.33
C LYS A 10 -10.21 24.28 3.13
N ASN A 11 -8.93 24.59 3.17
CA ASN A 11 -8.00 24.27 2.09
C ASN A 11 -7.61 22.78 2.08
N ALA A 12 -7.35 22.20 3.24
CA ALA A 12 -6.99 20.77 3.36
C ALA A 12 -8.15 19.85 3.00
N SER A 13 -9.39 20.28 3.22
CA SER A 13 -10.61 19.55 2.84
C SER A 13 -11.00 19.74 1.37
N ASN A 14 -10.35 20.66 0.66
CA ASN A 14 -10.73 21.10 -0.70
C ASN A 14 -12.21 21.54 -0.79
N GLY A 15 -12.73 22.13 0.30
CA GLY A 15 -14.12 22.57 0.41
C GLY A 15 -15.15 21.47 0.69
N ASP A 16 -14.72 20.25 0.93
CA ASP A 16 -15.59 19.13 1.32
C ASP A 16 -15.94 19.24 2.82
N PRO A 17 -17.23 19.45 3.19
CA PRO A 17 -17.62 19.66 4.58
C PRO A 17 -17.33 18.48 5.51
N TYR A 18 -17.46 17.25 5.00
CA TYR A 18 -17.20 16.03 5.78
C TYR A 18 -15.72 15.92 6.12
N LYS A 19 -14.85 16.13 5.15
CA LYS A 19 -13.39 16.13 5.36
C LYS A 19 -12.95 17.24 6.28
N GLU A 20 -13.56 18.41 6.16
CA GLU A 20 -13.29 19.54 7.04
C GLU A 20 -13.64 19.20 8.50
N GLN A 21 -14.82 18.63 8.72
CA GLN A 21 -15.25 18.19 10.04
C GLN A 21 -14.30 17.12 10.62
N LEU A 22 -13.94 16.10 9.86
CA LEU A 22 -13.01 15.06 10.29
C LEU A 22 -11.65 15.63 10.69
N LEU A 23 -11.09 16.53 9.89
CA LEU A 23 -9.82 17.19 10.21
C LEU A 23 -9.90 18.04 11.50
N ARG A 24 -11.05 18.68 11.75
CA ARG A 24 -11.28 19.44 12.99
C ARG A 24 -11.36 18.54 14.21
N GLU A 25 -12.05 17.41 14.10
CA GLU A 25 -12.16 16.42 15.18
C GLU A 25 -10.80 15.83 15.53
N LEU A 26 -10.02 15.41 14.54
CA LEU A 26 -8.67 14.89 14.73
C LEU A 26 -7.72 15.92 15.37
N ALA A 27 -7.78 17.17 14.92
CA ALA A 27 -6.98 18.24 15.54
C ALA A 27 -7.40 18.51 16.98
N LYS A 28 -8.71 18.43 17.28
CA LYS A 28 -9.26 18.60 18.65
C LYS A 28 -8.75 17.50 19.58
N GLU A 29 -8.77 16.25 19.14
CA GLU A 29 -8.24 15.10 19.89
C GLU A 29 -6.75 15.25 20.19
N ALA A 30 -5.97 15.84 19.28
CA ALA A 30 -4.56 16.13 19.49
C ALA A 30 -4.28 17.35 20.37
N GLY A 31 -5.32 18.00 20.91
CA GLY A 31 -5.18 19.23 21.73
C GLY A 31 -5.12 20.52 20.93
N GLY A 32 -5.40 20.49 19.62
CA GLY A 32 -5.40 21.60 18.70
C GLY A 32 -4.47 21.40 17.50
N LEU A 33 -4.65 22.24 16.48
CA LEU A 33 -3.90 22.10 15.22
C LEU A 33 -2.39 22.24 15.42
N ASP A 34 -1.94 23.14 16.27
CA ASP A 34 -0.51 23.36 16.53
C ASP A 34 0.14 22.18 17.24
N GLN A 35 -0.57 21.56 18.22
CA GLN A 35 -0.10 20.37 18.91
C GLN A 35 -0.07 19.16 17.98
N ALA A 36 -1.08 18.99 17.15
CA ALA A 36 -1.10 17.97 16.12
C ALA A 36 0.12 18.07 15.18
N PHE A 37 0.44 19.30 14.73
CA PHE A 37 1.62 19.55 13.90
C PHE A 37 2.95 19.35 14.63
N GLN A 38 3.05 19.78 15.88
CA GLN A 38 4.26 19.55 16.68
C GLN A 38 4.54 18.09 16.94
N ALA A 39 3.49 17.32 17.21
CA ALA A 39 3.61 15.88 17.43
C ALA A 39 4.00 15.15 16.14
N ALA A 40 3.47 15.56 14.99
CA ALA A 40 3.77 14.96 13.68
C ALA A 40 5.13 15.32 13.10
N PHE A 41 5.58 16.56 13.30
CA PHE A 41 6.76 17.12 12.62
C PHE A 41 7.84 17.65 13.58
N GLY A 42 7.67 17.43 14.88
CA GLY A 42 8.59 17.87 15.92
C GLY A 42 8.42 19.34 16.35
N PRO A 43 9.18 19.80 17.36
CA PRO A 43 9.01 21.12 18.00
C PRO A 43 9.17 22.34 17.07
N GLN A 44 9.73 22.14 15.87
CA GLN A 44 9.94 23.19 14.88
C GLN A 44 8.74 23.39 13.93
N ALA A 45 7.74 22.52 13.96
CA ALA A 45 6.59 22.59 13.08
C ALA A 45 5.76 23.88 13.24
N GLY A 46 5.67 24.42 14.45
CA GLY A 46 5.03 25.72 14.72
C GLY A 46 5.67 26.92 14.01
N LYS A 47 6.96 26.83 13.69
CA LYS A 47 7.66 27.89 12.92
C LYS A 47 7.31 27.90 11.44
N PHE A 48 6.78 26.79 10.92
CA PHE A 48 6.37 26.64 9.53
C PHE A 48 5.14 27.51 9.21
N PHE A 49 4.19 27.61 10.15
CA PHE A 49 3.00 28.44 10.01
C PHE A 49 3.24 29.94 10.22
N ALA A 50 4.20 30.30 11.04
CA ALA A 50 4.51 31.70 11.33
C ALA A 50 5.07 32.45 10.10
N LYS A 51 5.57 31.76 9.08
CA LYS A 51 6.13 32.35 7.85
C LYS A 51 5.15 32.49 6.70
N THR A 52 3.96 31.89 6.77
CA THR A 52 2.96 32.03 5.71
C THR A 52 2.14 33.27 5.94
N LYS A 53 2.45 34.37 5.19
CA LYS A 53 1.61 35.57 5.14
C LYS A 53 0.21 35.18 4.66
N ALA A 54 -0.82 35.64 5.36
CA ALA A 54 -2.24 35.35 5.19
C ALA A 54 -2.88 35.83 3.86
N SER A 55 -2.11 36.16 2.82
CA SER A 55 -2.59 36.85 1.62
C SER A 55 -2.24 36.20 0.28
N SER A 56 -1.78 34.96 0.25
CA SER A 56 -1.54 34.25 -1.02
C SER A 56 -2.35 32.95 -1.08
N PRO A 57 -3.02 32.62 -2.23
CA PRO A 57 -3.62 31.35 -2.42
C PRO A 57 -2.53 30.26 -2.24
N MET A 58 -2.84 29.22 -1.48
CA MET A 58 -1.89 28.17 -1.14
C MET A 58 -1.37 27.51 -2.42
N GLY A 59 -0.07 27.65 -2.68
CA GLY A 59 0.56 26.97 -3.81
C GLY A 59 0.51 25.46 -3.65
N ARG A 60 0.60 24.70 -4.75
CA ARG A 60 0.58 23.21 -4.77
C ARG A 60 1.54 22.58 -3.76
N ARG A 61 2.68 23.22 -3.48
CA ARG A 61 3.64 22.79 -2.45
C ARG A 61 3.06 22.82 -1.03
N GLN A 62 2.24 23.81 -0.75
CA GLN A 62 1.54 23.95 0.54
C GLN A 62 0.36 22.97 0.64
N PHE A 63 -0.29 22.62 -0.49
CA PHE A 63 -1.32 21.58 -0.55
C PHE A 63 -0.75 20.20 -0.27
N LEU A 64 0.41 19.84 -0.82
CA LEU A 64 1.09 18.58 -0.54
C LEU A 64 1.56 18.49 0.92
N SER A 65 2.04 19.59 1.50
CA SER A 65 2.37 19.63 2.93
C SER A 65 1.11 19.54 3.81
N SER A 66 -0.04 20.02 3.33
CA SER A 66 -1.32 19.90 4.04
C SER A 66 -1.91 18.48 3.98
N LEU A 67 -1.70 17.76 2.87
CA LEU A 67 -2.04 16.33 2.75
C LEU A 67 -1.13 15.45 3.63
N ALA A 68 0.17 15.74 3.65
CA ALA A 68 1.11 15.08 4.56
C ALA A 68 0.77 15.39 6.03
N ALA A 69 0.31 16.62 6.32
CA ALA A 69 -0.17 17.02 7.63
C ALA A 69 -1.47 16.31 8.02
N GLY A 70 -2.40 16.11 7.09
CA GLY A 70 -3.63 15.35 7.33
C GLY A 70 -3.33 13.88 7.67
N ALA A 71 -2.42 13.24 6.92
CA ALA A 71 -1.96 11.89 7.23
C ALA A 71 -1.24 11.80 8.57
N ALA A 72 -0.44 12.82 8.92
CA ALA A 72 0.25 12.88 10.20
C ALA A 72 -0.69 13.18 11.38
N LEU A 73 -1.79 13.91 11.19
CA LEU A 73 -2.82 14.08 12.21
C LEU A 73 -3.47 12.76 12.58
N ILE A 74 -3.69 11.88 11.61
CA ILE A 74 -4.21 10.53 11.85
C ILE A 74 -3.23 9.72 12.71
N THR A 75 -1.92 9.79 12.41
CA THR A 75 -0.89 9.08 13.20
C THR A 75 -0.72 9.66 14.60
N VAL A 76 -0.93 10.96 14.79
CA VAL A 76 -0.82 11.62 16.10
C VAL A 76 -2.05 11.40 16.96
N ALA A 77 -3.25 11.39 16.40
CA ALA A 77 -4.45 10.98 17.12
C ALA A 77 -4.30 9.53 17.66
N CYS A 78 -3.63 8.65 16.91
CA CYS A 78 -3.28 7.31 17.38
C CYS A 78 -2.13 7.27 18.41
N SER A 79 -1.24 8.27 18.45
CA SER A 79 -0.07 8.29 19.35
C SER A 79 -0.30 9.02 20.68
N ASN A 80 -1.27 9.94 20.74
CA ASN A 80 -1.56 10.76 21.93
C ASN A 80 -2.70 10.19 22.81
N GLN A 81 -3.28 9.06 22.43
CA GLN A 81 -3.99 8.25 23.39
C GLN A 81 -2.97 7.83 24.45
N ASN A 82 -3.15 8.25 25.69
CA ASN A 82 -2.59 7.59 26.89
C ASN A 82 -2.41 6.12 26.54
N LYS A 83 -1.14 5.59 26.54
CA LYS A 83 -0.78 4.22 26.08
C LYS A 83 -2.04 3.39 25.94
N PRO A 84 -2.50 3.03 24.75
CA PRO A 84 -3.81 2.39 24.65
C PRO A 84 -3.79 1.32 25.72
N ALA A 85 -4.71 1.39 26.67
CA ALA A 85 -4.85 0.32 27.64
C ALA A 85 -4.82 -0.90 26.77
N LYS A 86 -3.77 -1.78 26.92
CA LYS A 86 -3.62 -2.95 26.07
C LYS A 86 -5.01 -3.50 25.94
N GLN A 87 -5.64 -3.28 24.78
CA GLN A 87 -6.96 -3.89 24.58
C GLN A 87 -6.68 -5.35 24.87
N PRO A 88 -7.41 -5.98 25.76
CA PRO A 88 -7.19 -7.38 26.08
C PRO A 88 -7.15 -8.07 24.72
N ILE A 89 -6.03 -8.74 24.45
CA ILE A 89 -5.92 -9.61 23.27
C ILE A 89 -7.12 -10.53 23.42
N ASP A 90 -8.02 -10.49 22.48
CA ASP A 90 -9.15 -11.42 22.47
C ASP A 90 -8.60 -12.81 22.13
N ASP A 91 -8.12 -13.49 23.16
CA ASP A 91 -7.61 -14.86 23.09
C ASP A 91 -8.74 -15.92 23.05
N THR A 92 -10.00 -15.46 22.90
CA THR A 92 -11.14 -16.38 22.80
C THR A 92 -10.91 -17.34 21.63
N PRO A 93 -10.88 -18.65 21.85
CA PRO A 93 -10.70 -19.60 20.76
C PRO A 93 -11.78 -19.42 19.70
N ILE A 94 -11.37 -19.45 18.43
CA ILE A 94 -12.32 -19.39 17.33
C ILE A 94 -13.13 -20.68 17.32
N ASN A 95 -14.45 -20.56 17.42
CA ASN A 95 -15.33 -21.70 17.31
C ASN A 95 -15.64 -21.98 15.85
N VAL A 96 -14.87 -22.85 15.22
CA VAL A 96 -15.01 -23.26 13.81
C VAL A 96 -16.39 -23.83 13.46
N ASN A 97 -17.17 -24.27 14.44
CA ASN A 97 -18.52 -24.79 14.24
C ASN A 97 -19.61 -23.69 14.24
N ASN A 98 -19.24 -22.46 14.52
CA ASN A 98 -20.18 -21.34 14.65
C ASN A 98 -19.86 -20.18 13.72
N LEU A 99 -19.30 -20.46 12.56
CA LEU A 99 -19.06 -19.44 11.54
C LEU A 99 -20.37 -19.05 10.84
N GLU A 100 -20.63 -17.77 10.69
CA GLU A 100 -21.85 -17.26 10.03
C GLU A 100 -21.86 -17.58 8.54
N LYS A 101 -20.65 -17.68 7.94
CA LYS A 101 -20.43 -18.04 6.54
C LYS A 101 -19.17 -18.86 6.38
N GLN A 102 -19.28 -20.04 5.75
CA GLN A 102 -18.15 -20.95 5.57
C GLN A 102 -17.52 -20.84 4.18
N THR A 103 -18.32 -20.59 3.13
CA THR A 103 -17.82 -20.44 1.76
C THR A 103 -17.61 -18.96 1.46
N LEU A 104 -16.35 -18.59 1.18
CA LEU A 104 -15.93 -17.19 1.03
C LEU A 104 -15.24 -16.95 -0.31
N ARG A 105 -15.34 -15.70 -0.78
CA ARG A 105 -14.64 -15.21 -1.96
C ARG A 105 -13.71 -14.07 -1.54
N VAL A 106 -12.40 -14.29 -1.66
CA VAL A 106 -11.38 -13.30 -1.30
C VAL A 106 -10.66 -12.84 -2.56
N GLY A 107 -10.79 -11.56 -2.90
CA GLY A 107 -10.18 -10.98 -4.09
C GLY A 107 -8.69 -10.69 -3.89
N PHE A 108 -7.85 -11.01 -4.89
CA PHE A 108 -6.42 -10.70 -4.86
C PHE A 108 -5.88 -10.22 -6.21
N ILE A 109 -4.83 -9.41 -6.17
CA ILE A 109 -4.01 -9.07 -7.33
C ILE A 109 -2.81 -10.03 -7.37
N PRO A 110 -2.42 -10.57 -8.56
CA PRO A 110 -1.36 -11.58 -8.68
C PRO A 110 0.04 -10.98 -8.46
N ILE A 111 0.34 -10.63 -7.22
CA ILE A 111 1.62 -10.08 -6.75
C ILE A 111 2.10 -10.81 -5.50
N THR A 112 3.40 -10.78 -5.23
CA THR A 112 3.98 -11.46 -4.05
C THR A 112 3.49 -10.90 -2.72
N CYS A 113 3.02 -9.66 -2.70
CA CYS A 113 2.43 -9.06 -1.50
C CYS A 113 1.16 -9.79 -1.03
N ALA A 114 0.43 -10.43 -1.95
CA ALA A 114 -0.75 -11.24 -1.63
C ALA A 114 -0.42 -12.67 -1.19
N SER A 115 0.86 -13.01 -0.97
CA SER A 115 1.28 -14.37 -0.59
C SER A 115 0.49 -14.94 0.57
N PRO A 116 0.22 -14.22 1.68
CA PRO A 116 -0.56 -14.77 2.79
C PRO A 116 -1.97 -15.21 2.39
N ILE A 117 -2.66 -14.42 1.58
CA ILE A 117 -4.01 -14.74 1.08
C ILE A 117 -3.94 -15.93 0.12
N ILE A 118 -3.00 -15.91 -0.83
CA ILE A 118 -2.94 -16.89 -1.90
C ILE A 118 -2.53 -18.27 -1.37
N MET A 119 -1.45 -18.32 -0.57
CA MET A 119 -0.91 -19.57 -0.05
C MET A 119 -1.83 -20.25 0.95
N ALA A 120 -2.69 -19.48 1.61
CA ALA A 120 -3.61 -20.00 2.62
C ALA A 120 -4.58 -21.05 2.04
N GLU A 121 -4.91 -20.98 0.74
CA GLU A 121 -5.73 -21.96 0.06
C GLU A 121 -4.96 -23.29 -0.13
N PRO A 122 -3.88 -23.38 -0.94
CA PRO A 122 -3.19 -24.65 -1.22
C PRO A 122 -2.45 -25.23 0.00
N MET A 123 -2.10 -24.42 0.98
CA MET A 123 -1.40 -24.87 2.19
C MET A 123 -2.33 -25.12 3.39
N GLY A 124 -3.65 -25.01 3.19
CA GLY A 124 -4.67 -25.44 4.14
C GLY A 124 -4.88 -24.54 5.34
N PHE A 125 -4.40 -23.27 5.33
CA PHE A 125 -4.60 -22.35 6.44
C PHE A 125 -6.07 -21.99 6.65
N TYR A 126 -6.85 -21.84 5.59
CA TYR A 126 -8.29 -21.62 5.68
C TYR A 126 -9.04 -22.83 6.25
N ASN A 127 -8.65 -24.02 5.82
CA ASN A 127 -9.29 -25.28 6.25
C ASN A 127 -9.10 -25.54 7.75
N LYS A 128 -8.01 -25.08 8.36
CA LYS A 128 -7.80 -25.17 9.83
C LYS A 128 -8.91 -24.49 10.62
N PHE A 129 -9.54 -23.48 10.03
CA PHE A 129 -10.61 -22.72 10.64
C PHE A 129 -12.00 -23.06 10.08
N GLY A 130 -12.13 -24.20 9.36
CA GLY A 130 -13.41 -24.67 8.85
C GLY A 130 -13.99 -23.86 7.68
N MET A 131 -13.16 -23.08 6.98
CA MET A 131 -13.57 -22.24 5.87
C MET A 131 -13.18 -22.87 4.52
N ASP A 132 -14.09 -22.78 3.56
CA ASP A 132 -13.87 -23.03 2.13
C ASP A 132 -13.72 -21.67 1.43
N VAL A 133 -12.47 -21.24 1.29
CA VAL A 133 -12.16 -19.91 0.71
C VAL A 133 -11.70 -20.07 -0.73
N LYS A 134 -12.44 -19.45 -1.63
CA LYS A 134 -12.04 -19.28 -3.02
C LYS A 134 -11.31 -17.98 -3.20
N VAL A 135 -10.00 -18.04 -3.48
CA VAL A 135 -9.25 -16.84 -3.88
C VAL A 135 -9.58 -16.47 -5.33
N VAL A 136 -9.96 -15.21 -5.55
CA VAL A 136 -10.44 -14.70 -6.83
C VAL A 136 -9.41 -13.74 -7.40
N LYS A 137 -8.77 -14.14 -8.51
CA LYS A 137 -7.80 -13.29 -9.20
C LYS A 137 -8.48 -12.11 -9.86
N MET A 138 -8.05 -10.90 -9.50
CA MET A 138 -8.60 -9.65 -10.01
C MET A 138 -7.61 -8.98 -10.98
N PRO A 139 -8.10 -8.30 -12.04
CA PRO A 139 -7.24 -7.69 -13.04
C PRO A 139 -6.58 -6.39 -12.57
N SER A 140 -7.18 -5.67 -11.63
CA SER A 140 -6.68 -4.38 -11.14
C SER A 140 -7.28 -4.02 -9.78
N TRP A 141 -6.67 -3.09 -9.04
CA TRP A 141 -7.25 -2.57 -7.80
C TRP A 141 -8.53 -1.77 -8.01
N GLY A 142 -8.72 -1.16 -9.19
CA GLY A 142 -10.02 -0.61 -9.56
C GLY A 142 -11.11 -1.67 -9.55
N ALA A 143 -10.85 -2.83 -10.15
CA ALA A 143 -11.79 -3.95 -10.15
C ALA A 143 -12.04 -4.50 -8.73
N VAL A 144 -11.00 -4.59 -7.89
CA VAL A 144 -11.16 -4.99 -6.46
C VAL A 144 -12.09 -4.01 -5.75
N ARG A 145 -11.87 -2.70 -5.90
CA ARG A 145 -12.70 -1.65 -5.32
C ARG A 145 -14.16 -1.79 -5.75
N ASP A 146 -14.38 -1.92 -7.04
CA ASP A 146 -15.74 -1.95 -7.62
C ASP A 146 -16.47 -3.22 -7.19
N SER A 147 -15.80 -4.39 -7.19
CA SER A 147 -16.38 -5.65 -6.69
C SER A 147 -16.59 -5.65 -5.16
N ALA A 148 -15.77 -4.93 -4.40
CA ALA A 148 -15.97 -4.74 -2.97
C ALA A 148 -17.25 -3.92 -2.70
N ILE A 149 -17.44 -2.82 -3.42
CA ILE A 149 -18.63 -1.96 -3.31
C ILE A 149 -19.89 -2.72 -3.77
N ALA A 150 -19.78 -3.54 -4.82
CA ALA A 150 -20.88 -4.35 -5.32
C ALA A 150 -21.23 -5.57 -4.43
N GLY A 151 -20.42 -5.88 -3.41
CA GLY A 151 -20.63 -7.04 -2.55
C GLY A 151 -20.33 -8.38 -3.21
N GLU A 152 -19.55 -8.39 -4.28
CA GLU A 152 -19.17 -9.60 -5.02
C GLU A 152 -18.04 -10.39 -4.34
N LEU A 153 -17.32 -9.74 -3.43
CA LEU A 153 -16.22 -10.28 -2.65
C LEU A 153 -16.52 -10.10 -1.15
N ASP A 154 -16.16 -11.08 -0.35
CA ASP A 154 -16.31 -11.04 1.11
C ASP A 154 -15.18 -10.27 1.78
N ALA A 155 -13.97 -10.44 1.26
CA ALA A 155 -12.79 -9.73 1.73
C ALA A 155 -11.78 -9.54 0.59
N TYR A 156 -10.75 -8.72 0.82
CA TYR A 156 -9.93 -8.22 -0.27
C TYR A 156 -8.47 -8.03 0.12
N HIS A 157 -7.59 -8.35 -0.81
CA HIS A 157 -6.24 -7.82 -0.87
C HIS A 157 -6.29 -6.37 -1.37
N MET A 158 -5.81 -5.43 -0.59
CA MET A 158 -5.76 -4.01 -0.95
C MET A 158 -4.36 -3.43 -0.74
N LEU A 159 -4.04 -2.38 -1.49
CA LEU A 159 -2.91 -1.52 -1.16
C LEU A 159 -3.19 -0.81 0.17
N ALA A 160 -2.22 -0.73 1.07
CA ALA A 160 -2.43 -0.23 2.44
C ALA A 160 -3.18 1.12 2.54
N PRO A 161 -3.00 2.11 1.62
CA PRO A 161 -3.79 3.35 1.63
C PRO A 161 -5.23 3.20 1.11
N MET A 162 -5.58 2.13 0.38
CA MET A 162 -6.91 2.01 -0.25
C MET A 162 -8.08 1.97 0.73
N PRO A 163 -8.05 1.21 1.84
CA PRO A 163 -9.15 1.22 2.81
C PRO A 163 -9.47 2.63 3.32
N ILE A 164 -8.43 3.44 3.55
CA ILE A 164 -8.58 4.84 3.95
C ILE A 164 -9.20 5.67 2.83
N SER A 165 -8.67 5.56 1.61
CA SER A 165 -9.17 6.32 0.47
C SER A 165 -10.62 6.00 0.14
N MET A 166 -11.02 4.72 0.20
CA MET A 166 -12.40 4.29 -0.03
C MET A 166 -13.34 4.79 1.06
N THR A 167 -12.94 4.69 2.32
CA THR A 167 -13.74 5.19 3.46
C THR A 167 -13.96 6.69 3.36
N LEU A 168 -12.95 7.46 2.90
CA LEU A 168 -13.04 8.90 2.69
C LEU A 168 -13.69 9.30 1.36
N GLY A 169 -14.05 8.36 0.50
CA GLY A 169 -14.63 8.64 -0.82
C GLY A 169 -13.66 9.30 -1.80
N LEU A 170 -12.35 9.01 -1.70
CA LEU A 170 -11.35 9.56 -2.62
C LEU A 170 -11.37 8.78 -3.94
N GLY A 171 -11.86 9.41 -5.00
CA GLY A 171 -11.97 8.80 -6.34
C GLY A 171 -13.06 7.74 -6.47
N THR A 172 -13.98 7.64 -5.52
CA THR A 172 -15.13 6.74 -5.51
C THR A 172 -16.21 7.27 -4.57
N ALA A 173 -17.42 6.69 -4.58
CA ALA A 173 -18.38 6.90 -3.50
C ALA A 173 -17.78 6.38 -2.17
N PRO A 174 -18.06 7.04 -1.03
CA PRO A 174 -17.60 6.57 0.28
C PRO A 174 -18.10 5.15 0.56
N PHE A 175 -17.18 4.28 0.90
CA PHE A 175 -17.47 2.90 1.29
C PHE A 175 -16.60 2.51 2.48
N SER A 176 -17.21 2.22 3.62
CA SER A 176 -16.47 1.93 4.85
C SER A 176 -15.77 0.59 4.76
N VAL A 177 -14.44 0.63 4.70
CA VAL A 177 -13.55 -0.54 4.65
C VAL A 177 -12.63 -0.52 5.87
N LYS A 178 -12.51 -1.64 6.54
CA LYS A 178 -11.56 -1.82 7.64
C LYS A 178 -10.31 -2.53 7.13
N LEU A 179 -9.17 -1.94 7.43
CA LEU A 179 -7.88 -2.60 7.32
C LEU A 179 -7.75 -3.54 8.52
N ALA A 180 -7.74 -4.85 8.26
CA ALA A 180 -7.71 -5.86 9.31
C ALA A 180 -6.27 -6.19 9.74
N SER A 181 -5.39 -6.41 8.77
CA SER A 181 -3.96 -6.69 8.98
C SER A 181 -3.12 -6.16 7.82
N ILE A 182 -1.86 -5.84 8.09
CA ILE A 182 -0.87 -5.62 7.04
C ILE A 182 -0.36 -6.99 6.61
N GLU A 183 -0.41 -7.27 5.32
CA GLU A 183 0.01 -8.55 4.75
C GLU A 183 1.51 -8.62 4.54
N ASN A 184 2.11 -7.49 4.19
CA ASN A 184 3.54 -7.38 3.99
C ASN A 184 4.05 -5.95 4.17
N ILE A 185 5.34 -5.86 4.47
CA ILE A 185 6.13 -4.63 4.44
C ILE A 185 7.13 -4.69 3.30
N ASN A 186 7.59 -3.52 2.80
CA ASN A 186 8.50 -3.42 1.65
C ASN A 186 7.89 -4.04 0.37
N GLY A 187 8.65 -4.81 -0.42
CA GLY A 187 8.15 -5.58 -1.58
C GLY A 187 7.84 -4.76 -2.83
N GLN A 188 8.46 -3.59 -2.98
CA GLN A 188 8.29 -2.69 -4.12
C GLN A 188 9.65 -2.18 -4.59
N ALA A 189 9.74 -1.79 -5.86
CA ALA A 189 10.94 -1.18 -6.41
C ALA A 189 10.60 -0.16 -7.51
N ILE A 190 11.53 0.77 -7.75
CA ILE A 190 11.60 1.54 -8.99
C ILE A 190 12.38 0.72 -9.98
N THR A 191 11.72 0.30 -11.05
CA THR A 191 12.34 -0.40 -12.19
C THR A 191 12.36 0.51 -13.40
N VAL A 192 13.51 0.62 -14.03
CA VAL A 192 13.76 1.51 -15.17
C VAL A 192 14.05 0.67 -16.42
N ALA A 193 13.53 1.08 -17.58
CA ALA A 193 13.74 0.40 -18.85
C ALA A 193 15.22 0.34 -19.23
N ASN A 194 15.66 -0.76 -19.83
CA ASN A 194 17.07 -0.98 -20.23
C ASN A 194 17.63 0.08 -21.21
N ARG A 195 16.77 0.76 -21.99
CA ARG A 195 17.19 1.90 -22.84
C ARG A 195 17.80 3.07 -22.07
N HIS A 196 17.55 3.13 -20.77
CA HIS A 196 18.09 4.15 -19.85
C HIS A 196 19.26 3.64 -19.00
N LYS A 197 19.73 2.40 -19.22
CA LYS A 197 20.86 1.82 -18.49
C LYS A 197 22.11 2.68 -18.65
N GLY A 198 22.77 2.98 -17.52
CA GLY A 198 23.95 3.86 -17.48
C GLY A 198 23.65 5.37 -17.60
N LYS A 199 22.37 5.76 -17.72
CA LYS A 199 21.97 7.17 -17.86
C LYS A 199 21.23 7.70 -16.62
N VAL A 200 20.74 6.81 -15.75
CA VAL A 200 19.95 7.15 -14.58
C VAL A 200 20.75 6.82 -13.33
N ASN A 201 21.16 7.85 -12.60
CA ASN A 201 21.86 7.75 -11.31
C ASN A 201 20.99 8.24 -10.16
N GLY A 202 19.98 9.06 -10.45
CA GLY A 202 19.09 9.62 -9.44
C GLY A 202 17.85 10.27 -10.03
N PRO A 203 17.00 10.86 -9.18
CA PRO A 203 15.72 11.45 -9.61
C PRO A 203 15.87 12.54 -10.68
N ALA A 204 16.94 13.35 -10.60
CA ALA A 204 17.18 14.45 -11.54
C ALA A 204 17.28 13.97 -13.00
N ASP A 205 17.81 12.77 -13.22
CA ASP A 205 17.97 12.16 -14.55
C ASP A 205 16.63 11.63 -15.11
N MET A 206 15.58 11.62 -14.30
CA MET A 206 14.26 11.11 -14.65
C MET A 206 13.28 12.20 -15.11
N LYS A 207 13.73 13.44 -15.28
CA LYS A 207 12.87 14.49 -15.84
C LYS A 207 12.40 14.11 -17.25
N GLY A 208 11.13 14.33 -17.52
CA GLY A 208 10.46 13.95 -18.76
C GLY A 208 10.00 12.49 -18.82
N PHE A 209 10.32 11.65 -17.83
CA PHE A 209 9.88 10.25 -17.81
C PHE A 209 8.36 10.12 -17.68
N VAL A 210 7.87 9.06 -18.29
CA VAL A 210 6.52 8.52 -18.07
C VAL A 210 6.64 7.34 -17.11
N PHE A 211 6.03 7.46 -15.94
CA PHE A 211 6.02 6.42 -14.91
C PHE A 211 4.71 5.66 -14.85
N GLY A 212 4.79 4.34 -14.66
CA GLY A 212 3.68 3.50 -14.25
C GLY A 212 3.59 3.36 -12.74
N VAL A 213 2.39 3.44 -12.18
CA VAL A 213 2.08 3.07 -10.78
C VAL A 213 0.82 2.20 -10.76
N PRO A 214 0.67 1.28 -9.79
CA PRO A 214 -0.44 0.32 -9.84
C PRO A 214 -1.81 0.95 -9.58
N PHE A 215 -1.85 2.03 -8.82
CA PHE A 215 -3.07 2.73 -8.44
C PHE A 215 -2.76 4.12 -7.87
N PRO A 216 -3.63 5.14 -8.09
CA PRO A 216 -3.38 6.50 -7.59
C PRO A 216 -3.22 6.58 -6.06
N TYR A 217 -4.07 5.87 -5.31
CA TYR A 217 -4.02 5.82 -3.84
C TYR A 217 -3.23 4.59 -3.37
N SER A 218 -1.95 4.55 -3.73
CA SER A 218 -1.03 3.47 -3.40
C SER A 218 0.22 3.97 -2.70
N MET A 219 0.83 3.14 -1.88
CA MET A 219 2.15 3.42 -1.31
C MET A 219 3.18 3.64 -2.44
N HIS A 220 3.04 2.92 -3.54
CA HIS A 220 3.87 3.04 -4.74
C HIS A 220 3.87 4.47 -5.31
N ASN A 221 2.68 5.04 -5.55
CA ASN A 221 2.56 6.42 -6.04
C ASN A 221 3.10 7.44 -5.03
N LEU A 222 2.83 7.24 -3.73
CA LEU A 222 3.30 8.13 -2.68
C LEU A 222 4.83 8.14 -2.58
N LEU A 223 5.46 6.95 -2.57
CA LEU A 223 6.91 6.81 -2.48
C LEU A 223 7.63 7.29 -3.75
N LEU A 224 7.04 7.05 -4.94
CA LEU A 224 7.59 7.59 -6.20
C LEU A 224 7.61 9.11 -6.16
N ARG A 225 6.50 9.73 -5.78
CA ARG A 225 6.40 11.19 -5.66
C ARG A 225 7.38 11.76 -4.62
N TYR A 226 7.51 11.08 -3.47
CA TYR A 226 8.49 11.43 -2.46
C TYR A 226 9.92 11.36 -2.99
N TYR A 227 10.27 10.26 -3.68
CA TYR A 227 11.60 10.05 -4.26
C TYR A 227 11.96 11.16 -5.27
N LEU A 228 11.06 11.43 -6.22
CA LEU A 228 11.24 12.48 -7.22
C LEU A 228 11.39 13.85 -6.58
N ALA A 229 10.48 14.22 -5.68
CA ALA A 229 10.49 15.51 -5.00
C ALA A 229 11.74 15.72 -4.13
N LYS A 230 12.21 14.68 -3.44
CA LYS A 230 13.47 14.70 -2.67
C LYS A 230 14.67 15.02 -3.55
N GLY A 231 14.67 14.57 -4.80
CA GLY A 231 15.71 14.84 -5.79
C GLY A 231 15.50 16.11 -6.62
N GLY A 232 14.52 16.98 -6.24
CA GLY A 232 14.28 18.26 -6.92
C GLY A 232 13.49 18.14 -8.24
N VAL A 233 12.81 17.00 -8.45
CA VAL A 233 11.90 16.78 -9.58
C VAL A 233 10.46 16.99 -9.12
N ASP A 234 9.72 17.89 -9.75
CA ASP A 234 8.30 18.13 -9.46
C ASP A 234 7.46 16.98 -10.09
N PRO A 235 6.84 16.09 -9.26
CA PRO A 235 6.14 14.92 -9.78
C PRO A 235 4.84 15.26 -10.55
N ASP A 236 4.40 16.51 -10.52
CA ASP A 236 3.21 16.97 -11.25
C ASP A 236 3.55 17.73 -12.54
N LYS A 237 4.82 18.15 -12.71
CA LYS A 237 5.23 18.98 -13.85
C LYS A 237 6.38 18.41 -14.65
N ASP A 238 7.36 17.81 -13.97
CA ASP A 238 8.59 17.37 -14.61
C ASP A 238 8.51 15.94 -15.15
N VAL A 239 7.46 15.18 -14.77
CA VAL A 239 7.23 13.79 -15.20
C VAL A 239 5.74 13.55 -15.43
N GLN A 240 5.39 12.42 -16.05
CA GLN A 240 4.02 11.92 -16.12
C GLN A 240 3.90 10.67 -15.26
N ILE A 241 2.90 10.61 -14.38
CA ILE A 241 2.61 9.42 -13.58
C ILE A 241 1.20 8.95 -13.93
N ARG A 242 1.09 7.69 -14.38
CA ARG A 242 -0.19 7.12 -14.78
C ARG A 242 -0.45 5.75 -14.16
N PRO A 243 -1.72 5.40 -13.89
CA PRO A 243 -2.06 4.06 -13.43
C PRO A 243 -1.78 3.04 -14.53
N VAL A 244 -1.11 1.94 -14.15
CA VAL A 244 -0.85 0.79 -15.01
C VAL A 244 -1.08 -0.47 -14.17
N PRO A 245 -1.95 -1.39 -14.59
CA PRO A 245 -2.07 -2.68 -13.93
C PRO A 245 -0.72 -3.41 -13.89
N PRO A 246 -0.30 -4.01 -12.77
CA PRO A 246 1.01 -4.66 -12.68
C PRO A 246 1.27 -5.70 -13.78
N PRO A 247 0.30 -6.54 -14.21
CA PRO A 247 0.53 -7.48 -15.29
C PRO A 247 0.90 -6.83 -16.63
N ASP A 248 0.49 -5.59 -16.87
CA ASP A 248 0.72 -4.87 -18.13
C ASP A 248 2.02 -4.05 -18.11
N SER A 249 2.63 -3.90 -16.93
CA SER A 249 3.76 -2.97 -16.73
C SER A 249 4.99 -3.30 -17.57
N ILE A 250 5.34 -4.58 -17.72
CA ILE A 250 6.52 -5.01 -18.48
C ILE A 250 6.29 -4.77 -19.97
N ALA A 251 5.12 -5.12 -20.48
CA ALA A 251 4.79 -4.89 -21.90
C ALA A 251 4.87 -3.40 -22.26
N GLN A 252 4.34 -2.51 -21.40
CA GLN A 252 4.43 -1.07 -21.60
C GLN A 252 5.87 -0.54 -21.48
N LEU A 253 6.69 -1.14 -20.60
CA LEU A 253 8.10 -0.79 -20.47
C LEU A 253 8.89 -1.14 -21.74
N VAL A 254 8.65 -2.35 -22.29
CA VAL A 254 9.26 -2.84 -23.53
C VAL A 254 8.79 -2.03 -24.74
N ALA A 255 7.49 -1.72 -24.83
CA ALA A 255 6.92 -0.92 -25.91
C ALA A 255 7.43 0.53 -25.92
N GLY A 256 7.96 1.01 -24.80
CA GLY A 256 8.39 2.39 -24.65
C GLY A 256 7.27 3.35 -24.25
N ASP A 257 6.11 2.84 -23.91
CA ASP A 257 4.97 3.63 -23.42
C ASP A 257 5.22 4.21 -22.04
N ILE A 258 6.06 3.57 -21.24
CA ILE A 258 6.61 4.07 -19.98
C ILE A 258 8.12 3.92 -19.94
N ASP A 259 8.79 4.83 -19.24
CA ASP A 259 10.25 4.83 -19.06
C ASP A 259 10.68 4.03 -17.84
N ALA A 260 9.82 4.06 -16.83
CA ALA A 260 10.03 3.40 -15.55
C ALA A 260 8.69 3.14 -14.88
N TYR A 261 8.72 2.36 -13.81
CA TYR A 261 7.57 2.21 -12.93
C TYR A 261 8.01 2.02 -11.48
N LEU A 262 7.12 2.35 -10.54
CA LEU A 262 7.18 1.85 -9.19
C LEU A 262 6.04 0.85 -9.00
N MET A 263 6.39 -0.44 -8.98
CA MET A 263 5.44 -1.54 -8.95
C MET A 263 5.71 -2.49 -7.79
N PRO A 264 4.70 -3.27 -7.39
CA PRO A 264 4.91 -4.38 -6.47
C PRO A 264 5.69 -5.51 -7.15
N ASP A 265 6.42 -6.28 -6.35
CA ASP A 265 6.98 -7.54 -6.81
C ASP A 265 5.85 -8.58 -7.08
N PRO A 266 6.03 -9.49 -8.06
CA PRO A 266 7.31 -9.86 -8.66
C PRO A 266 7.65 -9.13 -9.97
N PHE A 267 6.88 -8.10 -10.37
CA PHE A 267 7.04 -7.47 -11.68
C PHE A 267 8.38 -6.74 -11.84
N ASN A 268 8.98 -6.28 -10.73
CA ASN A 268 10.33 -5.72 -10.77
C ASN A 268 11.37 -6.79 -11.13
N GLN A 269 11.30 -7.95 -10.47
CA GLN A 269 12.20 -9.06 -10.76
C GLN A 269 11.92 -9.69 -12.11
N ARG A 270 10.64 -9.74 -12.51
CA ARG A 270 10.24 -10.23 -13.83
C ARG A 270 10.81 -9.39 -14.96
N ALA A 271 10.85 -8.06 -14.82
CA ALA A 271 11.48 -7.19 -15.82
C ALA A 271 12.98 -7.46 -16.00
N VAL A 272 13.67 -7.74 -14.91
CA VAL A 272 15.09 -8.16 -14.96
C VAL A 272 15.23 -9.52 -15.63
N TYR A 273 14.40 -10.47 -15.27
CA TYR A 273 14.39 -11.82 -15.84
C TYR A 273 14.15 -11.82 -17.35
N GLU A 274 13.31 -10.93 -17.86
CA GLU A 274 13.02 -10.77 -19.28
C GLU A 274 13.96 -9.79 -20.01
N ASP A 275 15.01 -9.30 -19.34
CA ASP A 275 15.92 -8.27 -19.86
C ASP A 275 15.19 -7.01 -20.38
N ALA A 276 14.07 -6.66 -19.75
CA ALA A 276 13.28 -5.48 -20.08
C ALA A 276 13.72 -4.23 -19.32
N GLY A 277 14.25 -4.40 -18.11
CA GLY A 277 14.61 -3.31 -17.22
C GLY A 277 15.58 -3.74 -16.13
N PHE A 278 15.96 -2.77 -15.31
CA PHE A 278 16.81 -2.97 -14.14
C PHE A 278 16.16 -2.36 -12.89
N ILE A 279 16.43 -2.95 -11.75
CA ILE A 279 15.99 -2.42 -10.44
C ILE A 279 16.91 -1.26 -10.07
N HIS A 280 16.35 -0.05 -10.08
CA HIS A 280 17.08 1.17 -9.74
C HIS A 280 17.17 1.35 -8.22
N LEU A 281 16.05 1.07 -7.51
CA LEU A 281 15.94 1.29 -6.06
C LEU A 281 14.87 0.39 -5.48
N LEU A 282 15.13 -0.25 -4.34
CA LEU A 282 14.10 -0.88 -3.52
C LEU A 282 13.46 0.17 -2.61
N THR A 283 12.13 0.17 -2.50
CA THR A 283 11.44 1.18 -1.69
C THR A 283 11.78 1.14 -0.20
N LYS A 284 12.26 0.01 0.32
CA LYS A 284 12.81 -0.07 1.67
C LYS A 284 13.99 0.90 1.90
N GLU A 285 14.69 1.32 0.85
CA GLU A 285 15.77 2.30 0.94
C GLU A 285 15.23 3.72 1.16
N LEU A 286 13.98 3.97 0.77
CA LEU A 286 13.28 5.23 1.03
C LEU A 286 12.62 5.25 2.40
N TRP A 287 11.99 4.15 2.76
CA TRP A 287 11.26 3.98 4.02
C TRP A 287 11.29 2.51 4.43
N PRO A 288 12.28 2.09 5.26
CA PRO A 288 12.36 0.71 5.74
C PRO A 288 11.11 0.31 6.54
N GLY A 289 10.55 -0.85 6.22
CA GLY A 289 9.38 -1.38 6.91
C GLY A 289 8.06 -0.68 6.58
N HIS A 290 7.99 0.09 5.48
CA HIS A 290 6.72 0.70 5.08
C HIS A 290 5.65 -0.36 4.77
N PRO A 291 4.37 -0.13 5.15
CA PRO A 291 3.28 -1.02 4.78
C PRO A 291 3.08 -1.00 3.26
N CYS A 292 2.93 -2.17 2.64
CA CYS A 292 2.65 -2.26 1.21
C CYS A 292 1.20 -2.61 0.96
N CYS A 293 0.80 -3.81 1.37
CA CYS A 293 -0.54 -4.33 1.16
C CYS A 293 -1.21 -4.72 2.47
N ALA A 294 -2.53 -4.78 2.43
CA ALA A 294 -3.38 -5.06 3.55
C ALA A 294 -4.47 -6.05 3.19
N PHE A 295 -4.81 -6.89 4.15
CA PHE A 295 -6.07 -7.61 4.18
C PHE A 295 -7.14 -6.68 4.71
N ALA A 296 -8.27 -6.59 3.99
CA ALA A 296 -9.35 -5.69 4.31
C ALA A 296 -10.72 -6.32 4.03
N ALA A 297 -11.74 -5.81 4.71
CA ALA A 297 -13.14 -6.19 4.47
C ALA A 297 -14.06 -4.99 4.70
N GLY A 298 -15.25 -5.03 4.08
CA GLY A 298 -16.28 -4.01 4.29
C GLY A 298 -16.83 -4.04 5.71
N GLU A 299 -16.98 -2.87 6.32
CA GLU A 299 -17.51 -2.78 7.69
C GLU A 299 -18.89 -3.41 7.84
N PRO A 300 -19.84 -3.27 6.88
CA PRO A 300 -21.13 -3.96 6.98
C PRO A 300 -20.97 -5.48 7.03
N TRP A 301 -20.11 -6.05 6.17
CA TRP A 301 -19.86 -7.49 6.13
C TRP A 301 -19.21 -8.01 7.43
N ILE A 302 -18.27 -7.25 8.01
CA ILE A 302 -17.65 -7.60 9.30
C ILE A 302 -18.69 -7.65 10.41
N LYS A 303 -19.63 -6.71 10.43
CA LYS A 303 -20.71 -6.67 11.44
C LYS A 303 -21.68 -7.84 11.29
N GLU A 304 -21.93 -8.29 10.07
CA GLU A 304 -22.81 -9.41 9.76
C GLU A 304 -22.13 -10.77 10.03
N HIS A 305 -20.80 -10.85 9.89
CA HIS A 305 -20.02 -12.10 9.97
C HIS A 305 -18.81 -11.97 10.92
N PRO A 306 -18.98 -11.60 12.18
CA PRO A 306 -17.86 -11.29 13.07
C PRO A 306 -16.95 -12.50 13.37
N GLU A 307 -17.49 -13.70 13.62
CA GLU A 307 -16.68 -14.89 13.90
C GLU A 307 -15.97 -15.38 12.62
N THR A 308 -16.66 -15.34 11.48
CA THR A 308 -16.06 -15.66 10.18
C THR A 308 -14.93 -14.70 9.85
N PHE A 309 -15.09 -13.39 10.09
CA PHE A 309 -14.05 -12.40 9.89
C PHE A 309 -12.83 -12.66 10.80
N ARG A 310 -13.05 -12.99 12.08
CA ARG A 310 -11.95 -13.36 13.00
C ARG A 310 -11.18 -14.58 12.51
N ALA A 311 -11.89 -15.62 12.09
CA ALA A 311 -11.31 -16.85 11.56
C ALA A 311 -10.49 -16.56 10.29
N LEU A 312 -11.05 -15.78 9.37
CA LEU A 312 -10.41 -15.41 8.11
C LEU A 312 -9.15 -14.58 8.35
N ASN A 313 -9.22 -13.54 9.18
CA ASN A 313 -8.06 -12.70 9.51
C ASN A 313 -6.96 -13.52 10.21
N LYS A 314 -7.34 -14.39 11.15
CA LYS A 314 -6.39 -15.26 11.85
C LYS A 314 -5.68 -16.23 10.90
N SER A 315 -6.38 -16.80 9.93
CA SER A 315 -5.78 -17.70 8.93
C SER A 315 -4.74 -16.98 8.07
N ILE A 316 -4.99 -15.71 7.73
CA ILE A 316 -4.07 -14.87 6.95
C ILE A 316 -2.86 -14.46 7.81
N ILE A 317 -3.05 -14.13 9.08
CA ILE A 317 -1.95 -13.85 10.01
C ILE A 317 -1.05 -15.07 10.18
N ASP A 318 -1.62 -16.27 10.33
CA ASP A 318 -0.84 -17.51 10.43
C ASP A 318 -0.06 -17.79 9.14
N ALA A 319 -0.67 -17.54 7.97
CA ALA A 319 -0.01 -17.64 6.68
C ALA A 319 1.12 -16.62 6.52
N ALA A 320 0.89 -15.35 6.95
CA ALA A 320 1.92 -14.31 6.94
C ALA A 320 3.11 -14.71 7.81
N ALA A 321 2.87 -15.16 9.04
CA ALA A 321 3.92 -15.63 9.94
C ALA A 321 4.71 -16.83 9.34
N TYR A 322 4.03 -17.68 8.59
CA TYR A 322 4.68 -18.79 7.92
C TYR A 322 5.62 -18.33 6.81
N VAL A 323 5.17 -17.43 5.91
CA VAL A 323 6.01 -16.93 4.80
C VAL A 323 7.13 -16.00 5.28
N SER A 324 6.95 -15.30 6.40
CA SER A 324 8.01 -14.48 7.01
C SER A 324 9.18 -15.33 7.54
N THR A 325 8.96 -16.63 7.80
CA THR A 325 10.03 -17.55 8.19
C THR A 325 10.91 -17.89 6.98
N PRO A 326 12.21 -17.51 6.95
CA PRO A 326 13.06 -17.64 5.76
C PRO A 326 13.16 -19.04 5.17
N SER A 327 13.14 -20.09 6.02
CA SER A 327 13.21 -21.48 5.57
C SER A 327 11.99 -21.92 4.74
N ASN A 328 10.85 -21.26 4.89
CA ASN A 328 9.60 -21.63 4.23
C ASN A 328 9.41 -20.92 2.87
N ARG A 329 10.18 -19.85 2.62
CA ARG A 329 9.97 -18.96 1.47
C ARG A 329 10.07 -19.63 0.11
N LYS A 330 10.95 -20.65 -0.03
CA LYS A 330 11.06 -21.43 -1.28
C LYS A 330 9.85 -22.33 -1.51
N GLU A 331 9.33 -22.95 -0.46
CA GLU A 331 8.12 -23.76 -0.53
C GLU A 331 6.92 -22.89 -0.93
N VAL A 332 6.78 -21.73 -0.28
CA VAL A 332 5.73 -20.75 -0.62
C VAL A 332 5.86 -20.29 -2.07
N ALA A 333 7.07 -19.93 -2.53
CA ALA A 333 7.30 -19.52 -3.92
C ALA A 333 6.79 -20.58 -4.90
N LYS A 334 7.09 -21.85 -4.65
CA LYS A 334 6.60 -22.97 -5.47
C LYS A 334 5.07 -23.09 -5.43
N ALA A 335 4.46 -22.93 -4.25
CA ALA A 335 3.02 -23.09 -4.07
C ALA A 335 2.21 -22.02 -4.83
N ILE A 336 2.72 -20.77 -4.88
CA ILE A 336 1.96 -19.63 -5.42
C ILE A 336 2.34 -19.23 -6.85
N SER A 337 3.40 -19.79 -7.44
CA SER A 337 3.87 -19.38 -8.79
C SER A 337 2.93 -19.76 -9.93
N GLY A 338 2.09 -20.79 -9.73
CA GLY A 338 1.25 -21.39 -10.76
C GLY A 338 0.24 -20.43 -11.39
N ARG A 339 -0.37 -20.90 -12.51
CA ARG A 339 -1.38 -20.12 -13.29
C ARG A 339 -2.60 -19.73 -12.47
N GLY A 340 -3.01 -20.53 -11.49
CA GLY A 340 -4.12 -20.22 -10.59
C GLY A 340 -3.87 -18.99 -9.73
N PHE A 341 -2.62 -18.70 -9.44
CA PHE A 341 -2.16 -17.66 -8.51
C PHE A 341 -1.37 -16.56 -9.23
N LEU A 342 -0.04 -16.51 -9.05
CA LEU A 342 0.78 -15.42 -9.60
C LEU A 342 0.97 -15.49 -11.12
N ASN A 343 0.97 -16.69 -11.69
CA ASN A 343 1.32 -16.93 -13.11
C ASN A 343 2.71 -16.36 -13.46
N GLN A 344 3.70 -16.71 -12.63
CA GLN A 344 5.08 -16.24 -12.76
C GLN A 344 6.06 -17.43 -12.74
N PRO A 345 7.25 -17.33 -13.35
CA PRO A 345 8.31 -18.32 -13.15
C PRO A 345 8.64 -18.47 -11.66
N THR A 346 8.79 -19.70 -11.20
CA THR A 346 9.07 -19.97 -9.79
C THR A 346 10.36 -19.31 -9.32
N GLU A 347 11.40 -19.31 -10.17
CA GLU A 347 12.67 -18.65 -9.88
C GLU A 347 12.55 -17.13 -9.66
N VAL A 348 11.63 -16.46 -10.36
CA VAL A 348 11.35 -15.04 -10.15
C VAL A 348 10.70 -14.81 -8.80
N VAL A 349 9.70 -15.62 -8.45
CA VAL A 349 9.03 -15.54 -7.15
C VAL A 349 9.98 -15.89 -6.01
N GLU A 350 10.81 -16.93 -6.18
CA GLU A 350 11.82 -17.32 -5.21
C GLU A 350 12.86 -16.22 -4.98
N ALA A 351 13.34 -15.57 -6.04
CA ALA A 351 14.30 -14.47 -5.94
C ALA A 351 13.73 -13.31 -5.11
N VAL A 352 12.45 -12.99 -5.28
CA VAL A 352 11.76 -11.96 -4.49
C VAL A 352 11.64 -12.37 -3.03
N LEU A 353 11.05 -13.54 -2.76
CA LEU A 353 10.76 -13.97 -1.39
C LEU A 353 12.01 -14.24 -0.57
N THR A 354 13.08 -14.79 -1.20
CA THR A 354 14.34 -15.05 -0.50
C THR A 354 15.25 -13.81 -0.40
N GLY A 355 15.00 -12.80 -1.22
CA GLY A 355 15.83 -11.60 -1.28
C GLY A 355 17.18 -11.81 -1.98
N LYS A 356 17.39 -12.94 -2.66
CA LYS A 356 18.57 -13.20 -3.50
C LYS A 356 18.20 -13.01 -4.97
N PHE A 357 18.70 -11.96 -5.59
CA PHE A 357 18.25 -11.58 -6.92
C PHE A 357 19.32 -10.82 -7.72
N GLU A 358 19.21 -10.90 -9.04
CA GLU A 358 19.95 -10.06 -9.97
C GLU A 358 19.24 -8.71 -10.11
N ASP A 359 19.99 -7.60 -10.09
CA ASP A 359 19.42 -6.25 -10.20
C ASP A 359 19.26 -5.75 -11.64
N GLY A 360 19.75 -6.50 -12.62
CA GLY A 360 19.77 -6.09 -14.03
C GLY A 360 20.96 -5.17 -14.39
N LEU A 361 21.79 -4.81 -13.41
CA LEU A 361 23.01 -4.01 -13.57
C LEU A 361 24.29 -4.84 -13.44
N GLY A 362 24.15 -6.17 -13.40
CA GLY A 362 25.25 -7.11 -13.27
C GLY A 362 25.68 -7.41 -11.84
N LYS A 363 24.81 -7.12 -10.86
CA LYS A 363 25.08 -7.45 -9.45
C LYS A 363 24.03 -8.39 -8.91
N THR A 364 24.47 -9.43 -8.22
CA THR A 364 23.63 -10.27 -7.37
C THR A 364 23.48 -9.57 -6.02
N GLN A 365 22.24 -9.30 -5.64
CA GLN A 365 21.88 -8.69 -4.37
C GLN A 365 21.46 -9.77 -3.36
N ASN A 366 21.65 -9.49 -2.06
CA ASN A 366 21.16 -10.32 -0.96
C ASN A 366 20.49 -9.42 0.08
N VAL A 367 19.17 -9.29 -0.03
CA VAL A 367 18.33 -8.43 0.78
C VAL A 367 17.18 -9.28 1.34
N PRO A 368 17.41 -10.03 2.45
CA PRO A 368 16.44 -11.00 2.97
C PRO A 368 15.07 -10.40 3.34
N ASP A 369 15.03 -9.13 3.68
CA ASP A 369 13.84 -8.33 3.99
C ASP A 369 13.40 -7.44 2.81
N ARG A 370 13.70 -7.86 1.56
CA ARG A 370 13.17 -7.20 0.35
C ARG A 370 11.66 -7.11 0.41
N ILE A 371 11.03 -8.18 0.89
CA ILE A 371 9.63 -8.28 1.27
C ILE A 371 9.53 -9.11 2.54
N ASP A 372 8.69 -8.72 3.48
CA ASP A 372 8.45 -9.44 4.73
C ASP A 372 7.01 -9.27 5.22
#